data_aaf736e8911bd81a9eef35c12315f57b
#
_entry.id   aaf736e8911bd81a9eef35c12315f57b
#
_cell.length_a   1.000
_cell.length_b   1.000
_cell.length_c   1.000
_cell.angle_alpha   90.00
_cell.angle_beta   90.00
_cell.angle_gamma   90.00
#
_symmetry.space_group_name_H-M   'P 1'
#
loop_
_entity.id
_entity.type
_entity.pdbx_description
1 polymer ?
#
loop_
_entity_poly.entity_id
_entity_poly.type
_entity_poly.pdbx_seq_one_letter_code
_entity_poly.pdbx_strand_id
1 'polypeptide(L)'
;LASRMPWQQIEARVAQVFSRKGRAGVALPDLDLFGEQVQRAPVASQAGRPRVPLRIMIALLYLKHAFNESDEGVVQRWADTPRWQFFSGCAYYEDRPPCDATTLVKFRQLLGEEGVEELLAQTINVAVQLKLIGPQELTRVIVDSTVQHKAIAHPTDSRLLETARIKLVKAAKDVGIDLKQTFAKEGQYLARKAGRYAHARQFKRMRRAIKRQRTIVGRLQREIERKASAIGDAVREALGETLNKARRIVAQSGQRKAAHGQPKLYAWHAPEVDCISKGKAKQPYEFGVKVGIASTLKGNLIVG
;
A
#
# COMPACT_ATOMS: atom_id res chain seq x y z
N LEU A 1 -9.27 -29.25 1.77
CA LEU A 1 -8.23 -28.25 2.11
C LEU A 1 -8.28 -27.89 3.60
N ALA A 2 -9.40 -27.45 4.13
CA ALA A 2 -9.52 -27.02 5.53
C ALA A 2 -8.97 -28.05 6.56
N SER A 3 -9.29 -29.32 6.39
CA SER A 3 -8.85 -30.41 7.26
C SER A 3 -7.40 -30.86 7.01
N ARG A 4 -6.79 -30.45 5.92
CA ARG A 4 -5.41 -30.81 5.54
C ARG A 4 -4.40 -29.70 5.82
N MET A 5 -4.86 -28.50 6.19
CA MET A 5 -4.00 -27.39 6.58
C MET A 5 -3.51 -27.60 8.02
N PRO A 6 -2.21 -27.49 8.30
CA PRO A 6 -1.65 -27.62 9.64
C PRO A 6 -1.86 -26.33 10.44
N TRP A 7 -3.13 -25.99 10.71
CA TRP A 7 -3.51 -24.73 11.33
C TRP A 7 -2.76 -24.41 12.61
N GLN A 8 -2.57 -25.39 13.48
CA GLN A 8 -1.84 -25.19 14.74
C GLN A 8 -0.40 -24.71 14.50
N GLN A 9 0.29 -25.29 13.49
CA GLN A 9 1.65 -24.88 13.15
C GLN A 9 1.68 -23.47 12.56
N ILE A 10 0.74 -23.16 11.66
CA ILE A 10 0.62 -21.84 11.02
C ILE A 10 0.34 -20.78 12.08
N GLU A 11 -0.61 -21.02 12.97
CA GLU A 11 -0.96 -20.08 14.06
C GLU A 11 0.22 -19.88 15.01
N ALA A 12 0.93 -20.96 15.41
CA ALA A 12 2.09 -20.87 16.29
C ALA A 12 3.22 -20.03 15.65
N ARG A 13 3.51 -20.24 14.37
CA ARG A 13 4.54 -19.48 13.65
C ARG A 13 4.18 -18.01 13.50
N VAL A 14 2.96 -17.71 13.09
CA VAL A 14 2.47 -16.33 12.99
C VAL A 14 2.43 -15.65 14.36
N ALA A 15 2.03 -16.37 15.42
CA ALA A 15 2.07 -15.84 16.78
C ALA A 15 3.49 -15.47 17.23
N GLN A 16 4.52 -16.22 16.82
CA GLN A 16 5.92 -15.88 17.10
C GLN A 16 6.34 -14.56 16.44
N VAL A 17 5.88 -14.27 15.21
CA VAL A 17 6.15 -13.00 14.55
C VAL A 17 5.56 -11.83 15.35
N PHE A 18 4.36 -11.99 15.91
CA PHE A 18 3.74 -10.97 16.75
C PHE A 18 4.45 -10.79 18.11
N SER A 19 4.95 -11.88 18.71
CA SER A 19 5.69 -11.79 19.98
C SER A 19 7.02 -11.06 19.83
N ARG A 20 7.74 -11.26 18.72
CA ARG A 20 8.98 -10.54 18.39
C ARG A 20 8.76 -9.04 18.16
N LYS A 21 7.63 -8.67 17.60
CA LYS A 21 7.23 -7.28 17.40
C LYS A 21 6.62 -6.66 18.64
N GLY A 22 7.01 -7.12 19.84
CA GLY A 22 6.46 -6.75 21.13
C GLY A 22 5.87 -5.36 21.11
N ARG A 23 4.62 -5.20 21.54
CA ARG A 23 4.09 -3.89 21.82
C ARG A 23 5.04 -3.26 22.83
N ALA A 24 5.86 -2.33 22.39
CA ALA A 24 6.50 -1.37 23.25
C ALA A 24 5.41 -0.48 23.87
N GLY A 25 4.59 -1.06 24.70
CA GLY A 25 3.90 -0.32 25.72
C GLY A 25 5.00 0.14 26.65
N VAL A 26 5.25 1.44 26.65
CA VAL A 26 6.02 2.07 27.71
C VAL A 26 5.34 1.62 29.02
N ALA A 27 5.93 0.65 29.68
CA ALA A 27 5.54 0.31 31.04
C ALA A 27 5.92 1.52 31.87
N LEU A 28 4.94 2.34 32.20
CA LEU A 28 5.08 3.26 33.30
C LEU A 28 5.41 2.40 34.51
N PRO A 29 6.46 2.71 35.30
CA PRO A 29 6.77 1.97 36.47
C PRO A 29 5.57 2.06 37.40
N ASP A 30 4.93 0.92 37.70
CA ASP A 30 3.94 0.81 38.75
C ASP A 30 4.69 0.97 40.08
N LEU A 31 4.50 2.11 40.68
CA LEU A 31 4.93 2.36 42.04
C LEU A 31 3.85 1.81 42.96
N ASP A 32 4.24 1.03 43.96
CA ASP A 32 3.33 0.64 45.01
C ASP A 32 2.95 1.85 45.90
N LEU A 33 2.03 1.66 46.83
CA LEU A 33 1.58 2.72 47.73
C LEU A 33 2.73 3.32 48.61
N PHE A 34 3.91 2.70 48.60
CA PHE A 34 5.09 3.10 49.38
C PHE A 34 6.26 3.59 48.51
N GLY A 35 6.05 3.67 47.17
CA GLY A 35 7.04 4.20 46.20
C GLY A 35 8.12 3.19 45.79
N GLU A 36 7.96 1.90 46.07
CA GLU A 36 8.88 0.87 45.62
C GLU A 36 8.48 0.38 44.20
N GLN A 37 9.49 0.16 43.34
CA GLN A 37 9.27 -0.37 42.00
C GLN A 37 8.89 -1.84 42.05
N VAL A 38 7.61 -2.16 41.81
CA VAL A 38 7.15 -3.55 41.66
C VAL A 38 7.42 -4.02 40.26
N GLN A 39 8.41 -4.88 40.05
CA GLN A 39 8.60 -5.63 38.83
C GLN A 39 7.46 -6.64 38.67
N ARG A 40 6.33 -6.21 38.15
CA ARG A 40 5.32 -7.14 37.64
C ARG A 40 5.72 -7.54 36.26
N ALA A 41 5.79 -8.85 35.99
CA ALA A 41 5.87 -9.38 34.66
C ALA A 41 4.75 -8.71 33.82
N PRO A 42 4.99 -8.31 32.56
CA PRO A 42 4.01 -7.63 31.73
C PRO A 42 2.82 -8.56 31.51
N VAL A 43 1.82 -8.47 32.37
CA VAL A 43 0.52 -9.11 32.16
C VAL A 43 -0.14 -8.32 31.05
N ALA A 44 -0.23 -8.93 29.88
CA ALA A 44 -0.98 -8.35 28.77
C ALA A 44 -2.39 -8.05 29.29
N SER A 45 -2.74 -6.76 29.39
CA SER A 45 -4.05 -6.32 29.84
C SER A 45 -5.11 -7.07 29.04
N GLN A 46 -5.93 -7.89 29.70
CA GLN A 46 -7.08 -8.58 29.12
C GLN A 46 -8.31 -7.65 29.04
N ALA A 47 -8.16 -6.40 29.44
CA ALA A 47 -9.20 -5.40 29.34
C ALA A 47 -9.45 -5.02 27.87
N GLY A 48 -10.70 -5.03 27.47
CA GLY A 48 -11.15 -4.62 26.14
C GLY A 48 -11.87 -5.72 25.35
N ARG A 49 -12.28 -5.41 24.11
CA ARG A 49 -12.96 -6.35 23.24
C ARG A 49 -12.04 -7.55 22.95
N PRO A 50 -12.55 -8.81 23.05
CA PRO A 50 -11.79 -10.00 22.69
C PRO A 50 -11.19 -9.89 21.29
N ARG A 51 -9.98 -10.38 21.12
CA ARG A 51 -9.33 -10.40 19.81
C ARG A 51 -10.01 -11.43 18.92
N VAL A 52 -10.17 -11.09 17.64
CA VAL A 52 -10.57 -12.07 16.63
C VAL A 52 -9.53 -13.19 16.60
N PRO A 53 -9.96 -14.46 16.62
CA PRO A 53 -9.05 -15.60 16.58
C PRO A 53 -8.05 -15.50 15.42
N LEU A 54 -6.78 -15.83 15.68
CA LEU A 54 -5.71 -15.69 14.69
C LEU A 54 -6.00 -16.51 13.43
N ARG A 55 -6.55 -17.71 13.60
CA ARG A 55 -6.96 -18.58 12.49
C ARG A 55 -7.96 -17.90 11.55
N ILE A 56 -8.94 -17.19 12.09
CA ILE A 56 -9.93 -16.46 11.26
C ILE A 56 -9.22 -15.38 10.44
N MET A 57 -8.31 -14.61 11.06
CA MET A 57 -7.58 -13.54 10.39
C MET A 57 -6.68 -14.08 9.27
N ILE A 58 -5.98 -15.17 9.51
CA ILE A 58 -5.14 -15.84 8.51
C ILE A 58 -6.01 -16.43 7.39
N ALA A 59 -7.11 -17.08 7.73
CA ALA A 59 -8.04 -17.65 6.77
C ALA A 59 -8.64 -16.59 5.84
N LEU A 60 -9.03 -15.42 6.39
CA LEU A 60 -9.50 -14.28 5.59
C LEU A 60 -8.46 -13.80 4.59
N LEU A 61 -7.17 -13.76 4.96
CA LEU A 61 -6.10 -13.41 4.02
C LEU A 61 -5.99 -14.44 2.89
N TYR A 62 -5.99 -15.72 3.20
CA TYR A 62 -5.96 -16.77 2.17
C TYR A 62 -7.17 -16.70 1.24
N LEU A 63 -8.37 -16.56 1.81
CA LEU A 63 -9.63 -16.47 1.05
C LEU A 63 -9.65 -15.22 0.16
N LYS A 64 -9.22 -14.09 0.69
CA LYS A 64 -9.11 -12.84 -0.06
C LYS A 64 -8.27 -13.02 -1.33
N HIS A 65 -7.09 -13.61 -1.21
CA HIS A 65 -6.19 -13.79 -2.36
C HIS A 65 -6.64 -14.92 -3.28
N ALA A 66 -7.14 -16.02 -2.74
CA ALA A 66 -7.64 -17.15 -3.54
C ALA A 66 -8.85 -16.80 -4.40
N PHE A 67 -9.71 -15.89 -3.94
CA PHE A 67 -10.93 -15.48 -4.64
C PHE A 67 -10.88 -14.06 -5.20
N ASN A 68 -9.72 -13.39 -5.10
CA ASN A 68 -9.51 -12.03 -5.57
C ASN A 68 -10.54 -11.02 -5.03
N GLU A 69 -10.82 -11.12 -3.73
CA GLU A 69 -11.79 -10.26 -3.05
C GLU A 69 -11.16 -8.97 -2.51
N SER A 70 -11.97 -7.92 -2.33
CA SER A 70 -11.59 -6.75 -1.53
C SER A 70 -11.59 -7.09 -0.03
N ASP A 71 -11.08 -6.20 0.81
CA ASP A 71 -11.13 -6.38 2.28
C ASP A 71 -12.57 -6.40 2.79
N GLU A 72 -13.41 -5.53 2.25
CA GLU A 72 -14.84 -5.49 2.53
C GLU A 72 -15.56 -6.73 1.99
N GLY A 73 -15.24 -7.11 0.74
CA GLY A 73 -15.86 -8.24 0.06
C GLY A 73 -15.60 -9.55 0.77
N VAL A 74 -14.35 -9.83 1.17
CA VAL A 74 -14.01 -11.09 1.86
C VAL A 74 -14.68 -11.20 3.22
N VAL A 75 -14.77 -10.10 3.97
CA VAL A 75 -15.38 -10.08 5.30
C VAL A 75 -16.90 -10.29 5.21
N GLN A 76 -17.58 -9.62 4.28
CA GLN A 76 -19.01 -9.81 4.08
C GLN A 76 -19.33 -11.20 3.55
N ARG A 77 -18.66 -11.64 2.50
CA ARG A 77 -18.89 -12.95 1.90
C ARG A 77 -18.58 -14.11 2.84
N TRP A 78 -17.70 -13.91 3.82
CA TRP A 78 -17.44 -14.89 4.85
C TRP A 78 -18.70 -15.20 5.69
N ALA A 79 -19.49 -14.18 6.04
CA ALA A 79 -20.73 -14.36 6.80
C ALA A 79 -21.78 -15.16 6.01
N ASP A 80 -21.80 -15.02 4.68
CA ASP A 80 -22.76 -15.71 3.80
C ASP A 80 -22.28 -17.08 3.34
N THR A 81 -21.03 -17.49 3.66
CA THR A 81 -20.42 -18.68 3.09
C THR A 81 -19.97 -19.67 4.16
N PRO A 82 -20.80 -20.68 4.51
CA PRO A 82 -20.46 -21.67 5.54
C PRO A 82 -19.13 -22.41 5.29
N ARG A 83 -18.77 -22.65 4.02
CA ARG A 83 -17.49 -23.28 3.65
C ARG A 83 -16.28 -22.43 4.05
N TRP A 84 -16.42 -21.10 4.01
CA TRP A 84 -15.35 -20.18 4.43
C TRP A 84 -15.23 -20.15 5.94
N GLN A 85 -16.37 -20.21 6.64
CA GLN A 85 -16.40 -20.30 8.09
C GLN A 85 -15.78 -21.60 8.58
N PHE A 86 -16.12 -22.74 7.95
CA PHE A 86 -15.48 -24.02 8.24
C PHE A 86 -13.97 -23.99 7.98
N PHE A 87 -13.52 -23.39 6.87
CA PHE A 87 -12.09 -23.18 6.61
C PHE A 87 -11.42 -22.35 7.70
N SER A 88 -12.10 -21.35 8.21
CA SER A 88 -11.64 -20.48 9.29
C SER A 88 -11.70 -21.12 10.69
N GLY A 89 -12.24 -22.33 10.80
CA GLY A 89 -12.31 -23.10 12.06
C GLY A 89 -13.55 -22.89 12.88
N CYS A 90 -14.60 -22.32 12.32
CA CYS A 90 -15.87 -22.22 12.99
C CYS A 90 -16.57 -23.59 13.02
N ALA A 91 -17.02 -24.01 14.19
CA ALA A 91 -17.78 -25.24 14.39
C ALA A 91 -19.28 -25.05 14.04
N TYR A 92 -19.77 -23.84 14.21
CA TYR A 92 -21.15 -23.44 13.96
C TYR A 92 -21.21 -22.30 12.97
N TYR A 93 -22.36 -22.15 12.33
CA TYR A 93 -22.61 -21.03 11.42
C TYR A 93 -22.74 -19.72 12.20
N GLU A 94 -22.07 -18.70 11.69
CA GLU A 94 -22.11 -17.34 12.20
C GLU A 94 -22.78 -16.44 11.16
N ASP A 95 -23.85 -15.76 11.52
CA ASP A 95 -24.61 -14.86 10.63
C ASP A 95 -24.01 -13.46 10.51
N ARG A 96 -22.92 -13.19 11.24
CA ARG A 96 -22.26 -11.89 11.30
C ARG A 96 -20.83 -11.93 10.82
N PRO A 97 -20.34 -10.85 10.18
CA PRO A 97 -18.94 -10.72 9.83
C PRO A 97 -18.03 -10.87 11.07
N PRO A 98 -16.90 -11.59 10.96
CA PRO A 98 -16.02 -11.86 12.10
C PRO A 98 -15.28 -10.61 12.58
N CYS A 99 -15.12 -9.63 11.71
CA CYS A 99 -14.45 -8.36 12.01
C CYS A 99 -14.86 -7.28 11.00
N ASP A 100 -14.46 -6.05 11.27
CA ASP A 100 -14.50 -4.97 10.28
C ASP A 100 -13.32 -5.08 9.30
N ALA A 101 -13.50 -4.63 8.05
CA ALA A 101 -12.47 -4.64 7.01
C ALA A 101 -11.19 -3.90 7.45
N THR A 102 -11.33 -2.82 8.23
CA THR A 102 -10.18 -2.08 8.78
C THR A 102 -9.33 -2.93 9.74
N THR A 103 -9.94 -3.91 10.41
CA THR A 103 -9.22 -4.87 11.25
C THR A 103 -8.30 -5.74 10.43
N LEU A 104 -8.74 -6.18 9.24
CA LEU A 104 -7.91 -6.95 8.32
C LEU A 104 -6.74 -6.12 7.77
N VAL A 105 -6.97 -4.84 7.48
CA VAL A 105 -5.90 -3.90 7.10
C VAL A 105 -4.85 -3.77 8.22
N LYS A 106 -5.29 -3.54 9.46
CA LYS A 106 -4.40 -3.44 10.64
C LYS A 106 -3.64 -4.74 10.88
N PHE A 107 -4.31 -5.89 10.69
CA PHE A 107 -3.67 -7.20 10.83
C PHE A 107 -2.53 -7.38 9.82
N ARG A 108 -2.73 -7.03 8.53
CA ARG A 108 -1.67 -7.08 7.52
C ARG A 108 -0.49 -6.15 7.87
N GLN A 109 -0.78 -4.95 8.37
CA GLN A 109 0.27 -4.03 8.80
C GLN A 109 1.10 -4.59 9.96
N LEU A 110 0.45 -5.24 10.93
CA LEU A 110 1.12 -5.90 12.05
C LEU A 110 1.89 -7.15 11.60
N LEU A 111 1.33 -7.92 10.68
CA LEU A 111 1.98 -9.10 10.11
C LEU A 111 3.30 -8.71 9.43
N GLY A 112 3.25 -7.64 8.60
CA GLY A 112 4.40 -7.12 7.88
C GLY A 112 4.98 -8.13 6.90
N GLU A 113 6.17 -7.84 6.40
CA GLU A 113 6.88 -8.65 5.40
C GLU A 113 7.21 -10.05 5.96
N GLU A 114 7.86 -10.10 7.12
CA GLU A 114 8.24 -11.35 7.81
C GLU A 114 7.07 -12.32 7.99
N GLY A 115 5.90 -11.82 8.40
CA GLY A 115 4.72 -12.66 8.58
C GLY A 115 4.11 -13.13 7.27
N VAL A 116 4.19 -12.34 6.19
CA VAL A 116 3.73 -12.78 4.86
C VAL A 116 4.66 -13.84 4.28
N GLU A 117 5.97 -13.71 4.46
CA GLU A 117 6.96 -14.72 4.08
C GLU A 117 6.71 -16.04 4.81
N GLU A 118 6.43 -15.98 6.12
CA GLU A 118 6.08 -17.17 6.89
C GLU A 118 4.81 -17.85 6.35
N LEU A 119 3.76 -17.08 6.00
CA LEU A 119 2.56 -17.64 5.38
C LEU A 119 2.86 -18.31 4.04
N LEU A 120 3.73 -17.73 3.23
CA LEU A 120 4.17 -18.33 1.97
C LEU A 120 4.93 -19.63 2.23
N ALA A 121 5.89 -19.64 3.15
CA ALA A 121 6.65 -20.83 3.54
C ALA A 121 5.73 -21.96 4.01
N GLN A 122 4.73 -21.65 4.83
CA GLN A 122 3.75 -22.65 5.28
C GLN A 122 2.87 -23.14 4.12
N THR A 123 2.53 -22.31 3.16
CA THR A 123 1.79 -22.73 1.95
C THR A 123 2.60 -23.72 1.13
N ILE A 124 3.90 -23.49 0.96
CA ILE A 124 4.82 -24.40 0.27
C ILE A 124 4.93 -25.73 1.03
N ASN A 125 5.10 -25.68 2.35
CA ASN A 125 5.15 -26.88 3.19
C ASN A 125 3.88 -27.73 3.06
N VAL A 126 2.71 -27.12 3.04
CA VAL A 126 1.44 -27.79 2.80
C VAL A 126 1.41 -28.46 1.43
N ALA A 127 1.90 -27.79 0.39
CA ALA A 127 1.95 -28.36 -0.96
C ALA A 127 2.85 -29.59 -1.03
N VAL A 128 4.00 -29.58 -0.32
CA VAL A 128 4.90 -30.74 -0.20
C VAL A 128 4.23 -31.89 0.58
N GLN A 129 3.62 -31.59 1.73
CA GLN A 129 2.91 -32.59 2.55
C GLN A 129 1.76 -33.26 1.80
N LEU A 130 1.04 -32.50 0.99
CA LEU A 130 -0.04 -33.01 0.14
C LEU A 130 0.47 -33.74 -1.12
N LYS A 131 1.79 -33.84 -1.29
CA LYS A 131 2.44 -34.41 -2.48
C LYS A 131 2.02 -33.75 -3.80
N LEU A 132 1.63 -32.47 -3.74
CA LEU A 132 1.33 -31.68 -4.94
C LEU A 132 2.60 -31.28 -5.68
N ILE A 133 3.71 -31.14 -4.93
CA ILE A 133 5.06 -30.94 -5.46
C ILE A 133 6.03 -31.88 -4.75
N GLY A 134 7.02 -32.36 -5.48
CA GLY A 134 8.12 -33.14 -4.90
C GLY A 134 9.21 -32.22 -4.34
N PRO A 135 9.93 -32.62 -3.27
CA PRO A 135 11.04 -31.85 -2.73
C PRO A 135 12.11 -31.50 -3.78
N GLN A 136 12.30 -32.38 -4.77
CA GLN A 136 13.25 -32.18 -5.88
C GLN A 136 12.83 -31.04 -6.81
N GLU A 137 11.54 -30.68 -6.88
CA GLU A 137 11.05 -29.56 -7.69
C GLU A 137 11.46 -28.21 -7.12
N LEU A 138 11.81 -28.15 -5.83
CA LEU A 138 12.31 -26.93 -5.17
C LEU A 138 13.81 -26.67 -5.45
N THR A 139 14.54 -27.65 -5.96
CA THR A 139 15.98 -27.49 -6.28
C THR A 139 16.22 -26.73 -7.58
N ARG A 140 15.24 -26.70 -8.48
CA ARG A 140 15.31 -25.97 -9.75
C ARG A 140 14.01 -25.19 -9.96
N VAL A 141 14.13 -23.89 -10.04
CA VAL A 141 13.00 -22.98 -10.21
C VAL A 141 13.17 -22.15 -11.48
N ILE A 142 12.06 -21.73 -12.05
CA ILE A 142 12.01 -20.74 -13.11
C ILE A 142 11.84 -19.39 -12.44
N VAL A 143 12.74 -18.46 -12.74
CA VAL A 143 12.60 -17.07 -12.30
C VAL A 143 12.16 -16.23 -13.49
N ASP A 144 10.99 -15.63 -13.39
CA ASP A 144 10.47 -14.69 -14.38
C ASP A 144 10.12 -13.37 -13.72
N SER A 145 10.06 -12.30 -14.51
CA SER A 145 9.67 -10.99 -14.01
C SER A 145 8.31 -10.57 -14.54
N THR A 146 7.44 -10.19 -13.64
CA THR A 146 6.13 -9.65 -13.99
C THR A 146 5.94 -8.24 -13.45
N VAL A 147 4.85 -7.59 -13.87
CA VAL A 147 4.45 -6.29 -13.33
C VAL A 147 3.34 -6.49 -12.34
N GLN A 148 3.60 -6.14 -11.09
CA GLN A 148 2.55 -5.99 -10.10
C GLN A 148 1.87 -4.65 -10.32
N HIS A 149 0.67 -4.68 -10.91
CA HIS A 149 -0.10 -3.48 -11.16
C HIS A 149 -0.44 -2.76 -9.86
N LYS A 150 -0.30 -1.44 -9.86
CA LYS A 150 -0.79 -0.59 -8.77
C LYS A 150 -2.07 0.10 -9.21
N ALA A 151 -3.01 0.23 -8.28
CA ALA A 151 -4.29 0.93 -8.51
C ALA A 151 -4.06 2.45 -8.58
N ILE A 152 -3.49 2.91 -9.68
CA ILE A 152 -3.28 4.33 -9.97
C ILE A 152 -4.17 4.79 -11.11
N ALA A 153 -4.62 6.03 -11.04
CA ALA A 153 -5.28 6.66 -12.17
C ALA A 153 -4.26 6.89 -13.30
N HIS A 154 -4.66 6.68 -14.56
CA HIS A 154 -3.77 6.85 -15.72
C HIS A 154 -3.01 8.19 -15.62
N PRO A 155 -1.67 8.16 -15.58
CA PRO A 155 -0.85 9.34 -15.33
C PRO A 155 -0.82 10.25 -16.56
N THR A 156 -1.34 11.45 -16.39
CA THR A 156 -1.17 12.53 -17.36
C THR A 156 -0.52 13.73 -16.67
N ASP A 157 0.30 14.48 -17.40
CA ASP A 157 0.95 15.69 -16.85
C ASP A 157 -0.04 16.62 -16.16
N SER A 158 -1.20 16.83 -16.79
CA SER A 158 -2.24 17.71 -16.25
C SER A 158 -2.82 17.22 -14.92
N ARG A 159 -3.05 15.91 -14.79
CA ARG A 159 -3.56 15.30 -13.54
C ARG A 159 -2.52 15.36 -12.44
N LEU A 160 -1.27 15.05 -12.75
CA LEU A 160 -0.18 15.10 -11.79
C LEU A 160 0.07 16.53 -11.28
N LEU A 161 0.04 17.52 -12.17
CA LEU A 161 0.18 18.94 -11.78
C LEU A 161 -0.98 19.43 -10.90
N GLU A 162 -2.22 19.02 -11.18
CA GLU A 162 -3.36 19.36 -10.33
C GLU A 162 -3.26 18.67 -8.96
N THR A 163 -2.85 17.40 -8.93
CA THR A 163 -2.59 16.70 -7.67
C THR A 163 -1.49 17.39 -6.87
N ALA A 164 -0.39 17.80 -7.51
CA ALA A 164 0.69 18.56 -6.87
C ALA A 164 0.18 19.88 -6.28
N ARG A 165 -0.64 20.64 -7.03
CA ARG A 165 -1.28 21.87 -6.53
C ARG A 165 -2.09 21.60 -5.26
N ILE A 166 -2.97 20.59 -5.28
CA ILE A 166 -3.82 20.25 -4.13
C ILE A 166 -2.96 19.85 -2.92
N LYS A 167 -1.94 19.03 -3.13
CA LYS A 167 -1.07 18.56 -2.04
C LYS A 167 -0.20 19.67 -1.46
N LEU A 168 0.32 20.58 -2.29
CA LEU A 168 1.06 21.75 -1.82
C LEU A 168 0.18 22.69 -0.98
N VAL A 169 -1.05 22.96 -1.44
CA VAL A 169 -1.98 23.81 -0.69
C VAL A 169 -2.35 23.17 0.65
N LYS A 170 -2.60 21.86 0.65
CA LYS A 170 -2.91 21.14 1.88
C LYS A 170 -1.72 21.17 2.85
N ALA A 171 -0.53 20.82 2.39
CA ALA A 171 0.67 20.83 3.23
C ALA A 171 0.99 22.21 3.80
N ALA A 172 0.82 23.27 3.02
CA ALA A 172 0.98 24.64 3.52
C ALA A 172 -0.01 24.96 4.63
N LYS A 173 -1.28 24.57 4.46
CA LYS A 173 -2.32 24.76 5.49
C LYS A 173 -2.02 23.98 6.77
N ASP A 174 -1.58 22.71 6.62
CA ASP A 174 -1.29 21.82 7.75
C ASP A 174 -0.15 22.37 8.66
N VAL A 175 0.77 23.15 8.09
CA VAL A 175 1.86 23.83 8.83
C VAL A 175 1.61 25.31 9.13
N GLY A 176 0.38 25.80 8.91
CA GLY A 176 -0.01 27.19 9.22
C GLY A 176 0.52 28.24 8.24
N ILE A 177 0.91 27.87 7.02
CA ILE A 177 1.35 28.80 5.99
C ILE A 177 0.14 29.33 5.20
N ASP A 178 -0.19 30.61 5.36
CA ASP A 178 -1.21 31.26 4.54
C ASP A 178 -0.70 31.58 3.14
N LEU A 179 -1.38 31.07 2.12
CA LEU A 179 -1.06 31.28 0.73
C LEU A 179 -1.87 32.48 0.18
N LYS A 180 -1.22 33.36 -0.57
CA LYS A 180 -1.91 34.48 -1.26
C LYS A 180 -3.02 33.99 -2.19
N GLN A 181 -2.78 32.88 -2.89
CA GLN A 181 -3.73 32.25 -3.80
C GLN A 181 -3.53 30.73 -3.80
N THR A 182 -4.62 29.98 -3.72
CA THR A 182 -4.61 28.51 -3.81
C THR A 182 -4.84 27.99 -5.24
N PHE A 183 -5.26 28.87 -6.15
CA PHE A 183 -5.62 28.57 -7.54
C PHE A 183 -6.62 27.41 -7.69
N ALA A 184 -7.50 27.18 -6.70
CA ALA A 184 -8.39 26.02 -6.67
C ALA A 184 -9.32 25.96 -7.89
N LYS A 185 -10.03 27.06 -8.18
CA LYS A 185 -10.95 27.16 -9.31
C LYS A 185 -10.21 27.07 -10.65
N GLU A 186 -9.11 27.81 -10.79
CA GLU A 186 -8.32 27.84 -12.04
C GLU A 186 -7.66 26.47 -12.31
N GLY A 187 -7.08 25.81 -11.29
CA GLY A 187 -6.43 24.51 -11.44
C GLY A 187 -7.39 23.45 -11.92
N GLN A 188 -8.56 23.34 -11.30
CA GLN A 188 -9.61 22.40 -11.72
C GLN A 188 -10.12 22.69 -13.13
N TYR A 189 -10.32 23.96 -13.48
CA TYR A 189 -10.75 24.38 -14.81
C TYR A 189 -9.72 23.97 -15.86
N LEU A 190 -8.44 24.25 -15.62
CA LEU A 190 -7.34 23.88 -16.53
C LEU A 190 -7.21 22.37 -16.69
N ALA A 191 -7.36 21.57 -15.63
CA ALA A 191 -7.32 20.13 -15.70
C ALA A 191 -8.43 19.56 -16.58
N ARG A 192 -9.66 20.03 -16.40
CA ARG A 192 -10.80 19.65 -17.26
C ARG A 192 -10.60 20.08 -18.71
N LYS A 193 -10.08 21.30 -18.93
CA LYS A 193 -9.82 21.85 -20.26
C LYS A 193 -8.72 21.07 -20.99
N ALA A 194 -7.64 20.71 -20.31
CA ALA A 194 -6.57 19.89 -20.85
C ALA A 194 -7.10 18.50 -21.29
N GLY A 195 -7.93 17.85 -20.49
CA GLY A 195 -8.57 16.59 -20.83
C GLY A 195 -9.44 16.69 -22.07
N ARG A 196 -10.31 17.71 -22.15
CA ARG A 196 -11.15 17.94 -23.35
C ARG A 196 -10.32 18.16 -24.60
N TYR A 197 -9.26 18.96 -24.53
CA TYR A 197 -8.38 19.19 -25.66
C TYR A 197 -7.59 17.95 -26.08
N ALA A 198 -7.20 17.10 -25.13
CA ALA A 198 -6.57 15.83 -25.43
C ALA A 198 -7.52 14.91 -26.21
N HIS A 199 -8.76 14.77 -25.74
CA HIS A 199 -9.79 13.98 -26.40
C HIS A 199 -10.10 14.48 -27.82
N ALA A 200 -10.21 15.81 -27.98
CA ALA A 200 -10.42 16.47 -29.28
C ALA A 200 -9.14 16.55 -30.15
N ARG A 201 -8.04 15.90 -29.76
CA ARG A 201 -6.73 15.92 -30.44
C ARG A 201 -6.16 17.32 -30.67
N GLN A 202 -6.61 18.34 -29.91
CA GLN A 202 -6.12 19.71 -29.98
C GLN A 202 -4.85 19.92 -29.10
N PHE A 203 -3.80 19.21 -29.43
CA PHE A 203 -2.59 19.12 -28.61
C PHE A 203 -1.90 20.48 -28.34
N LYS A 204 -1.97 21.42 -29.27
CA LYS A 204 -1.40 22.77 -29.07
C LYS A 204 -2.10 23.51 -27.94
N ARG A 205 -3.45 23.45 -27.88
CA ARG A 205 -4.26 24.05 -26.83
C ARG A 205 -4.07 23.31 -25.49
N MET A 206 -4.02 21.98 -25.52
CA MET A 206 -3.71 21.17 -24.35
C MET A 206 -2.37 21.58 -23.72
N ARG A 207 -1.29 21.68 -24.50
CA ARG A 207 0.02 22.10 -24.00
C ARG A 207 0.02 23.49 -23.35
N ARG A 208 -0.78 24.44 -23.88
CA ARG A 208 -0.95 25.76 -23.26
C ARG A 208 -1.59 25.66 -21.86
N ALA A 209 -2.62 24.83 -21.70
CA ALA A 209 -3.25 24.60 -20.40
C ALA A 209 -2.27 23.97 -19.41
N ILE A 210 -1.53 22.94 -19.81
CA ILE A 210 -0.50 22.28 -19.01
C ILE A 210 0.62 23.27 -18.62
N LYS A 211 1.08 24.12 -19.55
CA LYS A 211 2.07 25.17 -19.25
C LYS A 211 1.58 26.11 -18.16
N ARG A 212 0.29 26.50 -18.19
CA ARG A 212 -0.30 27.34 -17.14
C ARG A 212 -0.37 26.61 -15.80
N GLN A 213 -0.79 25.34 -15.76
CA GLN A 213 -0.76 24.54 -14.54
C GLN A 213 0.65 24.43 -13.94
N ARG A 214 1.67 24.20 -14.78
CA ARG A 214 3.07 24.19 -14.39
C ARG A 214 3.52 25.49 -13.75
N THR A 215 3.10 26.62 -14.31
CA THR A 215 3.37 27.96 -13.75
C THR A 215 2.72 28.14 -12.38
N ILE A 216 1.48 27.66 -12.20
CA ILE A 216 0.75 27.73 -10.92
C ILE A 216 1.49 26.91 -9.86
N VAL A 217 1.83 25.65 -10.15
CA VAL A 217 2.56 24.79 -9.20
C VAL A 217 3.90 25.41 -8.82
N GLY A 218 4.67 25.91 -9.80
CA GLY A 218 5.94 26.58 -9.52
C GLY A 218 5.81 27.87 -8.70
N ARG A 219 4.70 28.62 -8.83
CA ARG A 219 4.42 29.79 -7.97
C ARG A 219 4.17 29.36 -6.52
N LEU A 220 3.30 28.35 -6.32
CA LEU A 220 3.02 27.80 -5.01
C LEU A 220 4.28 27.29 -4.32
N GLN A 221 5.11 26.55 -5.04
CA GLN A 221 6.37 26.05 -4.50
C GLN A 221 7.25 27.18 -3.98
N ARG A 222 7.55 28.20 -4.81
CA ARG A 222 8.40 29.32 -4.42
C ARG A 222 7.80 30.13 -3.26
N GLU A 223 6.48 30.29 -3.20
CA GLU A 223 5.83 30.97 -2.09
C GLU A 223 5.97 30.19 -0.80
N ILE A 224 5.71 28.87 -0.84
CA ILE A 224 5.83 27.98 0.32
C ILE A 224 7.29 27.93 0.81
N GLU A 225 8.25 27.74 -0.09
CA GLU A 225 9.69 27.70 0.25
C GLU A 225 10.16 28.98 0.96
N ARG A 226 9.78 30.13 0.42
CA ARG A 226 10.14 31.43 1.01
C ARG A 226 9.52 31.62 2.40
N LYS A 227 8.24 31.24 2.58
CA LYS A 227 7.54 31.37 3.87
C LYS A 227 8.04 30.32 4.89
N ALA A 228 8.29 29.10 4.46
CA ALA A 228 8.85 28.05 5.31
C ALA A 228 10.24 28.42 5.85
N SER A 229 11.07 29.06 5.02
CA SER A 229 12.39 29.54 5.43
C SER A 229 12.32 30.65 6.49
N ALA A 230 11.24 31.41 6.52
CA ALA A 230 11.00 32.46 7.52
C ALA A 230 10.45 31.91 8.86
N ILE A 231 9.81 30.73 8.85
CA ILE A 231 9.22 30.10 10.05
C ILE A 231 10.25 29.25 10.81
N GLY A 232 11.08 28.47 10.10
CA GLY A 232 12.13 27.66 10.72
C GLY A 232 12.40 26.32 10.02
N ASP A 233 13.46 25.65 10.45
CA ASP A 233 13.95 24.41 9.81
C ASP A 233 13.01 23.22 9.98
N ALA A 234 12.34 23.10 11.12
CA ALA A 234 11.37 22.02 11.35
C ALA A 234 10.22 22.04 10.34
N VAL A 235 9.71 23.22 9.99
CA VAL A 235 8.65 23.38 8.98
C VAL A 235 9.21 23.07 7.58
N ARG A 236 10.44 23.46 7.31
CA ARG A 236 11.12 23.15 6.05
C ARG A 236 11.28 21.64 5.86
N GLU A 237 11.68 20.92 6.90
CA GLU A 237 11.83 19.48 6.89
C GLU A 237 10.48 18.76 6.67
N ALA A 238 9.44 19.15 7.39
CA ALA A 238 8.08 18.62 7.23
C ALA A 238 7.52 18.79 5.81
N LEU A 239 7.87 19.88 5.12
CA LEU A 239 7.47 20.14 3.74
C LEU A 239 8.39 19.53 2.69
N GLY A 240 9.56 19.04 3.07
CA GLY A 240 10.64 18.64 2.17
C GLY A 240 10.21 17.58 1.16
N GLU A 241 9.54 16.52 1.59
CA GLU A 241 9.05 15.46 0.70
C GLU A 241 8.02 15.99 -0.30
N THR A 242 7.04 16.78 0.18
CA THR A 242 5.98 17.36 -0.65
C THR A 242 6.55 18.29 -1.72
N LEU A 243 7.48 19.16 -1.34
CA LEU A 243 8.17 20.07 -2.26
C LEU A 243 9.02 19.31 -3.28
N ASN A 244 9.73 18.27 -2.87
CA ASN A 244 10.54 17.43 -3.77
C ASN A 244 9.67 16.72 -4.82
N LYS A 245 8.57 16.08 -4.41
CA LYS A 245 7.61 15.47 -5.34
C LYS A 245 7.05 16.48 -6.33
N ALA A 246 6.67 17.66 -5.86
CA ALA A 246 6.15 18.72 -6.72
C ALA A 246 7.21 19.23 -7.72
N ARG A 247 8.47 19.42 -7.31
CA ARG A 247 9.58 19.77 -8.21
C ARG A 247 9.79 18.73 -9.31
N ARG A 248 9.78 17.42 -8.94
CA ARG A 248 9.87 16.33 -9.92
C ARG A 248 8.76 16.40 -10.96
N ILE A 249 7.50 16.59 -10.53
CA ILE A 249 6.35 16.71 -11.44
C ILE A 249 6.48 17.90 -12.37
N VAL A 250 6.90 19.06 -11.84
CA VAL A 250 7.13 20.26 -12.67
C VAL A 250 8.25 20.03 -13.69
N ALA A 251 9.36 19.42 -13.29
CA ALA A 251 10.50 19.16 -14.15
C ALA A 251 10.17 18.16 -15.27
N GLN A 252 9.43 17.07 -14.95
CA GLN A 252 9.08 16.02 -15.92
C GLN A 252 7.96 16.41 -16.89
N SER A 253 7.15 17.44 -16.53
CA SER A 253 6.00 17.85 -17.32
C SER A 253 6.39 18.33 -18.71
N GLY A 254 5.81 17.73 -19.75
CA GLY A 254 6.11 17.99 -21.14
C GLY A 254 7.36 17.31 -21.71
N GLN A 255 8.06 16.52 -20.92
CA GLN A 255 9.24 15.77 -21.37
C GLN A 255 8.87 14.33 -21.75
N ARG A 256 9.40 13.84 -22.88
CA ARG A 256 9.22 12.43 -23.29
C ARG A 256 10.05 11.47 -22.47
N LYS A 257 11.28 11.84 -22.11
CA LYS A 257 12.20 11.03 -21.28
C LYS A 257 12.36 11.66 -19.91
N ALA A 258 12.74 10.85 -18.93
CA ALA A 258 13.15 11.37 -17.61
C ALA A 258 14.36 12.30 -17.76
N ALA A 259 14.36 13.44 -17.07
CA ALA A 259 15.50 14.34 -17.06
C ALA A 259 16.62 13.75 -16.18
N HIS A 260 17.84 13.69 -16.72
CA HIS A 260 19.06 13.40 -15.97
C HIS A 260 18.98 12.23 -14.98
N GLY A 261 18.59 11.03 -15.45
CA GLY A 261 18.69 9.80 -14.66
C GLY A 261 17.68 9.61 -13.53
N GLN A 262 16.81 10.57 -13.25
CA GLN A 262 15.74 10.40 -12.28
C GLN A 262 14.49 9.79 -12.93
N PRO A 263 13.93 8.68 -12.39
CA PRO A 263 12.70 8.09 -12.91
C PRO A 263 11.52 9.08 -12.80
N LYS A 264 10.60 9.04 -13.78
CA LYS A 264 9.39 9.85 -13.73
C LYS A 264 8.50 9.41 -12.55
N LEU A 265 7.82 10.38 -11.95
CA LEU A 265 6.79 10.12 -10.96
C LEU A 265 5.45 9.94 -11.69
N TYR A 266 4.86 8.76 -11.59
CA TYR A 266 3.59 8.44 -12.24
C TYR A 266 2.38 8.56 -11.31
N ALA A 267 2.60 8.46 -10.00
CA ALA A 267 1.58 8.68 -8.97
C ALA A 267 2.17 9.42 -7.77
N TRP A 268 1.38 10.32 -7.17
CA TRP A 268 1.83 11.04 -5.98
C TRP A 268 1.97 10.15 -4.75
N HIS A 269 1.00 9.23 -4.58
CA HIS A 269 0.91 8.35 -3.40
C HIS A 269 1.71 7.06 -3.54
N ALA A 270 2.18 6.75 -4.74
CA ALA A 270 2.94 5.54 -5.04
C ALA A 270 4.16 5.92 -5.91
N PRO A 271 5.20 6.53 -5.31
CA PRO A 271 6.37 7.02 -6.04
C PRO A 271 7.23 5.90 -6.65
N GLU A 272 7.04 4.67 -6.18
CA GLU A 272 7.71 3.46 -6.66
C GLU A 272 7.16 2.93 -7.98
N VAL A 273 6.03 3.48 -8.46
CA VAL A 273 5.41 3.02 -9.70
C VAL A 273 6.24 3.41 -10.91
N ASP A 274 6.57 2.41 -11.71
CA ASP A 274 7.21 2.56 -13.01
C ASP A 274 6.25 2.35 -14.18
N CYS A 275 6.62 2.89 -15.35
CA CYS A 275 5.97 2.64 -16.62
C CYS A 275 6.74 1.57 -17.38
N ILE A 276 6.22 0.36 -17.39
CA ILE A 276 6.89 -0.82 -17.94
C ILE A 276 6.27 -1.16 -19.30
N SER A 277 7.12 -1.22 -20.32
CA SER A 277 6.70 -1.65 -21.67
C SER A 277 6.89 -3.16 -21.79
N LYS A 278 5.83 -3.88 -22.13
CA LYS A 278 5.84 -5.34 -22.38
C LYS A 278 5.67 -5.72 -23.84
N GLY A 279 5.67 -4.75 -24.76
CA GLY A 279 5.49 -5.01 -26.19
C GLY A 279 4.11 -5.54 -26.59
N LYS A 280 3.11 -5.49 -25.69
CA LYS A 280 1.74 -5.93 -26.00
C LYS A 280 1.05 -4.95 -26.95
N ALA A 281 0.47 -5.44 -28.04
CA ALA A 281 -0.17 -4.60 -29.06
C ALA A 281 -1.35 -3.77 -28.51
N LYS A 282 -2.19 -4.35 -27.65
CA LYS A 282 -3.37 -3.66 -27.10
C LYS A 282 -3.06 -2.76 -25.90
N GLN A 283 -2.05 -3.09 -25.09
CA GLN A 283 -1.70 -2.38 -23.87
C GLN A 283 -0.18 -2.29 -23.75
N PRO A 284 0.45 -1.35 -24.48
CA PRO A 284 1.91 -1.28 -24.61
C PRO A 284 2.61 -0.91 -23.31
N TYR A 285 1.91 -0.25 -22.38
CA TYR A 285 2.46 0.21 -21.10
C TYR A 285 1.63 -0.29 -19.94
N GLU A 286 2.31 -0.81 -18.91
CA GLU A 286 1.73 -1.20 -17.62
C GLU A 286 2.36 -0.33 -16.52
N PHE A 287 1.54 0.10 -15.56
CA PHE A 287 1.99 0.93 -14.43
C PHE A 287 1.99 0.09 -13.17
N GLY A 288 3.15 -0.08 -12.57
CA GLY A 288 3.32 -0.91 -11.38
C GLY A 288 4.77 -1.03 -10.97
N VAL A 289 5.05 -2.05 -10.18
CA VAL A 289 6.40 -2.41 -9.74
C VAL A 289 6.80 -3.70 -10.46
N LYS A 290 8.03 -3.77 -10.92
CA LYS A 290 8.59 -5.00 -11.49
C LYS A 290 8.92 -5.95 -10.35
N VAL A 291 8.34 -7.14 -10.38
CA VAL A 291 8.51 -8.17 -9.37
C VAL A 291 9.11 -9.41 -10.03
N GLY A 292 10.12 -10.01 -9.41
CA GLY A 292 10.60 -11.34 -9.74
C GLY A 292 9.70 -12.38 -9.09
N ILE A 293 9.38 -13.43 -9.80
CA ILE A 293 8.60 -14.56 -9.29
C ILE A 293 9.38 -15.82 -9.57
N ALA A 294 9.66 -16.59 -8.52
CA ALA A 294 10.22 -17.93 -8.65
C ALA A 294 9.09 -18.96 -8.60
N SER A 295 9.05 -19.86 -9.57
CA SER A 295 8.04 -20.92 -9.64
C SER A 295 8.67 -22.27 -9.95
N THR A 296 8.03 -23.36 -9.50
CA THR A 296 8.47 -24.73 -9.79
C THR A 296 8.23 -25.07 -11.26
N LEU A 297 9.11 -25.93 -11.85
CA LEU A 297 9.11 -26.28 -13.27
C LEU A 297 7.83 -26.99 -13.73
N LYS A 298 7.31 -27.93 -12.94
CA LYS A 298 6.17 -28.78 -13.31
C LYS A 298 4.87 -28.30 -12.67
N GLY A 299 4.90 -27.99 -11.39
CA GLY A 299 3.71 -27.62 -10.63
C GLY A 299 3.31 -26.15 -10.74
N ASN A 300 4.15 -25.29 -11.32
CA ASN A 300 3.94 -23.83 -11.39
C ASN A 300 3.59 -23.21 -10.02
N LEU A 301 4.03 -23.83 -8.91
CA LEU A 301 3.85 -23.24 -7.59
C LEU A 301 4.84 -22.09 -7.41
N ILE A 302 4.34 -20.95 -6.97
CA ILE A 302 5.18 -19.79 -6.61
C ILE A 302 5.87 -20.11 -5.28
N VAL A 303 7.19 -19.98 -5.28
CA VAL A 303 8.06 -20.32 -4.13
C VAL A 303 8.94 -19.14 -3.69
N GLY A 304 8.89 -18.03 -4.41
CA GLY A 304 9.60 -16.80 -4.07
C GLY A 304 9.32 -15.67 -5.05
#